data_b9df6d47c690619958f119f2bf90692c
#
_entry.id   b9df6d47c690619958f119f2bf90692c
#
_cell.length_a   1.000
_cell.length_b   1.000
_cell.length_c   1.000
_cell.angle_alpha   90.00
_cell.angle_beta   90.00
_cell.angle_gamma   90.00
#
_symmetry.space_group_name_H-M   'P 1'
#
loop_
_entity.id
_entity.type
_entity.pdbx_description
1 polymer ?
#
loop_
_entity_poly.entity_id
_entity_poly.type
_entity_poly.pdbx_seq_one_letter_code
_entity_poly.pdbx_strand_id
1 'polypeptide(L)' 'MDVVDILASEERVTLIVREVFHLATGDVEIRRANVYRVQGGRITEISIYEANQYEVDELLAGERAAA' A
#
# COMPACT_ATOMS: atom_id res chain seq x y z
N MET A 1 -2.24 10.52 1.37
CA MET A 1 -1.21 9.52 0.96
C MET A 1 0.10 10.24 0.68
N ASP A 2 1.16 9.79 1.30
CA ASP A 2 2.49 10.35 1.10
C ASP A 2 3.39 9.36 0.38
N VAL A 3 4.09 9.81 -0.63
CA VAL A 3 5.14 9.01 -1.28
C VAL A 3 6.41 9.16 -0.47
N VAL A 4 6.89 8.06 0.11
CA VAL A 4 8.09 8.06 0.96
C VAL A 4 9.35 7.87 0.12
N ASP A 5 9.29 7.02 -0.90
CA ASP A 5 10.43 6.74 -1.75
C ASP A 5 9.99 6.24 -3.13
N ILE A 6 10.83 6.41 -4.11
CA ILE A 6 10.63 5.91 -5.48
C ILE A 6 11.91 5.21 -5.91
N LEU A 7 11.79 3.93 -6.25
CA LEU A 7 12.87 3.10 -6.76
C LEU A 7 12.55 2.70 -8.18
N ALA A 8 13.48 2.87 -9.08
CA ALA A 8 13.25 2.56 -10.49
C ALA A 8 14.43 1.79 -11.10
N SER A 9 14.09 0.82 -11.92
CA SER A 9 15.01 0.10 -12.79
C SER A 9 14.47 0.16 -14.23
N GLU A 10 15.12 -0.52 -15.17
CA GLU A 10 14.69 -0.49 -16.57
C GLU A 10 13.28 -1.02 -16.80
N GLU A 11 12.84 -1.99 -15.99
CA GLU A 11 11.56 -2.68 -16.17
C GLU A 11 10.61 -2.56 -14.98
N ARG A 12 11.04 -1.94 -13.88
CA ARG A 12 10.23 -1.86 -12.66
C ARG A 12 10.31 -0.49 -12.02
N VAL A 13 9.16 -0.05 -11.54
CA VAL A 13 9.06 1.14 -10.69
C VAL A 13 8.37 0.73 -9.41
N THR A 14 8.99 1.05 -8.27
CA THR A 14 8.43 0.79 -6.96
C THR A 14 8.17 2.10 -6.25
N LEU A 15 6.92 2.31 -5.85
CA LEU A 15 6.53 3.43 -5.00
C LEU A 15 6.32 2.94 -3.58
N ILE A 16 7.05 3.51 -2.64
CA ILE A 16 6.82 3.26 -1.22
C ILE A 16 5.95 4.40 -0.71
N VAL A 17 4.74 4.06 -0.30
CA VAL A 17 3.73 5.03 0.14
C VAL A 17 3.31 4.80 1.57
N ARG A 18 2.91 5.87 2.22
CA ARG A 18 2.38 5.85 3.58
C ARG A 18 0.98 6.46 3.56
N GLU A 19 0.04 5.78 4.19
CA GLU A 19 -1.31 6.27 4.38
C GLU A 19 -1.68 6.21 5.85
N VAL A 20 -2.44 7.20 6.31
CA VAL A 20 -3.04 7.20 7.64
C VAL A 20 -4.54 7.07 7.47
N PHE A 21 -5.13 6.02 8.06
CA PHE A 21 -6.56 5.81 8.08
C PHE A 21 -7.12 6.21 9.44
N HIS A 22 -8.17 7.01 9.41
CA HIS A 22 -8.89 7.44 10.60
C HIS A 22 -10.06 6.48 10.83
N LEU A 23 -9.86 5.52 11.73
CA LEU A 23 -10.86 4.50 12.06
C LEU A 23 -11.58 4.85 13.36
N ALA A 24 -12.72 4.21 13.60
CA ALA A 24 -13.45 4.36 14.86
C ALA A 24 -12.62 3.93 16.08
N THR A 25 -11.70 2.98 15.90
CA THR A 25 -10.81 2.46 16.93
C THR A 25 -9.51 3.26 17.09
N GLY A 26 -9.27 4.26 16.23
CA GLY A 26 -8.06 5.09 16.24
C GLY A 26 -7.42 5.21 14.87
N ASP A 27 -6.33 5.96 14.80
CA ASP A 27 -5.59 6.17 13.56
C ASP A 27 -4.62 5.02 13.32
N VAL A 28 -4.53 4.59 12.06
CA VAL A 28 -3.63 3.52 11.64
C VAL A 28 -2.77 4.00 10.49
N GLU A 29 -1.45 3.90 10.65
CA GLU A 29 -0.50 4.16 9.58
C GLU A 29 -0.23 2.87 8.82
N ILE A 30 -0.41 2.92 7.51
CA ILE A 30 -0.17 1.79 6.62
C ILE A 30 0.91 2.17 5.64
N ARG A 31 1.90 1.28 5.49
CA ARG A 31 2.96 1.41 4.50
C ARG A 31 2.78 0.34 3.44
N ARG A 32 2.86 0.76 2.19
CA ARG A 32 2.74 -0.12 1.03
C ARG A 32 3.90 0.08 0.09
N ALA A 33 4.28 -1.00 -0.58
CA ALA A 33 5.14 -0.95 -1.75
C ALA A 33 4.29 -1.31 -2.97
N ASN A 34 4.10 -0.34 -3.88
CA ASN A 34 3.41 -0.57 -5.14
C ASN A 34 4.48 -0.81 -6.20
N VAL A 35 4.51 -2.01 -6.75
CA VAL A 35 5.49 -2.41 -7.77
C VAL A 35 4.80 -2.46 -9.12
N TYR A 36 5.32 -1.68 -10.06
CA TYR A 36 4.82 -1.62 -11.42
C TYR A 36 5.86 -2.24 -12.35
N ARG A 37 5.45 -3.21 -13.15
CA ARG A 37 6.27 -3.71 -14.23
C ARG A 37 5.98 -2.91 -15.49
N VAL A 38 7.03 -2.44 -16.15
CA VAL A 38 6.92 -1.62 -17.36
C VAL A 38 7.63 -2.31 -18.51
N GLN A 39 6.93 -2.50 -19.61
CA GLN A 39 7.49 -3.07 -20.84
C GLN A 39 6.97 -2.27 -22.04
N GLY A 40 7.88 -1.83 -22.88
CA GLY A 40 7.53 -1.07 -24.09
C GLY A 40 6.74 0.22 -23.77
N GLY A 41 7.06 0.90 -22.66
CA GLY A 41 6.37 2.10 -22.24
C GLY A 41 4.98 1.87 -21.64
N ARG A 42 4.60 0.62 -21.37
CA ARG A 42 3.30 0.25 -20.79
C ARG A 42 3.46 -0.48 -19.46
N ILE A 43 2.55 -0.23 -18.55
CA ILE A 43 2.45 -0.99 -17.31
C ILE A 43 1.78 -2.34 -17.64
N THR A 44 2.50 -3.43 -17.40
CA THR A 44 2.03 -4.78 -17.69
C THR A 44 1.61 -5.56 -16.45
N GLU A 45 2.06 -5.13 -15.28
CA GLU A 45 1.75 -5.80 -14.01
C GLU A 45 1.81 -4.79 -12.87
N ILE A 46 0.89 -4.91 -11.92
CA ILE A 46 0.86 -4.11 -10.70
C ILE A 46 0.76 -5.07 -9.53
N SER A 47 1.72 -4.96 -8.61
CA SER A 47 1.72 -5.74 -7.37
C SER A 47 1.76 -4.78 -6.18
N ILE A 48 0.94 -5.05 -5.17
CA ILE A 48 0.85 -4.23 -3.97
C ILE A 48 1.22 -5.08 -2.77
N TYR A 49 2.22 -4.64 -2.02
CA TYR A 49 2.69 -5.31 -0.81
C TYR A 49 2.48 -4.40 0.39
N GLU A 50 1.79 -4.89 1.40
CA GLU A 50 1.57 -4.17 2.65
C GLU A 50 2.51 -4.69 3.74
N ALA A 51 3.18 -3.77 4.45
CA ALA A 51 4.15 -4.14 5.46
C ALA A 51 3.50 -4.73 6.71
N ASN A 52 2.25 -4.39 6.99
CA ASN A 52 1.54 -4.77 8.21
C ASN A 52 0.14 -5.33 7.92
N GLN A 53 0.04 -6.22 6.95
CA GLN A 53 -1.23 -6.74 6.46
C GLN A 53 -2.08 -7.41 7.54
N TYR A 54 -1.47 -8.16 8.45
CA TYR A 54 -2.22 -8.80 9.54
C TYR A 54 -2.93 -7.80 10.44
N GLU A 55 -2.24 -6.73 10.81
CA GLU A 55 -2.82 -5.67 11.64
C GLU A 55 -3.94 -4.95 10.90
N VAL A 56 -3.75 -4.70 9.62
CA VAL A 56 -4.76 -4.06 8.77
C VAL A 56 -6.00 -4.92 8.67
N ASP A 57 -5.84 -6.21 8.43
CA ASP A 57 -6.98 -7.14 8.31
C ASP A 57 -7.76 -7.25 9.62
N GLU A 58 -7.09 -7.31 10.76
CA GLU A 58 -7.74 -7.32 12.07
C GLU A 58 -8.51 -6.04 12.36
N LEU A 59 -7.91 -4.89 12.03
CA LEU A 59 -8.54 -3.59 12.23
C LEU A 59 -9.76 -3.41 11.35
N LEU A 60 -9.67 -3.80 10.08
CA LEU A 60 -10.79 -3.74 9.16
C LEU A 60 -11.92 -4.68 9.57
N ALA A 61 -11.59 -5.87 10.08
CA ALA A 61 -12.57 -6.79 10.63
C ALA A 61 -13.28 -6.19 11.84
N GLY A 62 -12.55 -5.51 12.73
CA GLY A 62 -13.09 -4.79 13.87
C GLY A 62 -14.02 -3.65 13.46
N GLU A 63 -13.64 -2.87 12.47
CA GLU A 63 -14.48 -1.80 11.93
C GLU A 63 -15.77 -2.33 11.30
N ARG A 64 -15.72 -3.43 10.57
CA ARG A 64 -16.89 -4.07 10.01
C ARG A 64 -17.83 -4.58 11.09
N ALA A 65 -17.29 -5.14 12.17
CA ALA A 65 -18.07 -5.62 13.30
C ALA A 65 -18.71 -4.47 14.08
N ALA A 66 -18.04 -3.30 14.13
CA ALA A 66 -18.55 -2.11 14.80
C ALA A 66 -19.61 -1.36 13.99
N ALA A 67 -19.61 -1.55 12.71
CA ALA A 67 -20.58 -0.93 11.83
C ALA A 67 -21.89 -1.69 11.82
#